data_b3635b04d950c8a2d6cbd687c493c195
#
_entry.id   b3635b04d950c8a2d6cbd687c493c195
#
_cell.length_a   1.000
_cell.length_b   1.000
_cell.length_c   1.000
_cell.angle_alpha   90.00
_cell.angle_beta   90.00
_cell.angle_gamma   90.00
#
_symmetry.space_group_name_H-M   'P 1'
#
loop_
_entity.id
_entity.type
_entity.pdbx_description
1 polymer ?
#
loop_
_entity_poly.entity_id
_entity_poly.type
_entity_poly.pdbx_seq_one_letter_code
_entity_poly.pdbx_strand_id
1 'polypeptide(L)'
;AWPDPDSHRSFAEFCENGAKAVSDEATKNRADRNFWSKWSVSGLSEKSDHWLNSQGRLTEPMILNPDSNYYEPISWNDAFDIIADNLVSLDNPDEAIFYTSGRTSNEAAFLWQLLARRYGTNNLPDCSNMCHESSGVALNESIGIGKGTVTLEDFNSAELIIVVGQNPGTNHPRMLTALRDAKKKGASIISINPLTETGMKKFKHPQNPIEMLGFGSTIADKHLKVKINSDQALFRAFSKSVIESDNVDKNFIDKYLSLIHISEPTRPSS
;
A
#
# COMPACT_ATOMS: atom_id res chain seq x y z
N ALA A 1 2.86 -6.75 -6.51
CA ALA A 1 3.36 -6.43 -7.85
C ALA A 1 2.22 -6.47 -8.85
N TRP A 2 2.29 -5.62 -9.86
CA TRP A 2 1.33 -5.63 -10.96
C TRP A 2 1.67 -6.79 -11.92
N PRO A 3 0.69 -7.52 -12.48
CA PRO A 3 0.99 -8.64 -13.35
C PRO A 3 1.77 -8.21 -14.60
N ASP A 4 2.58 -9.13 -15.11
CA ASP A 4 3.26 -8.95 -16.39
C ASP A 4 2.28 -9.19 -17.55
N PRO A 5 2.43 -8.48 -18.67
CA PRO A 5 1.66 -8.78 -19.87
C PRO A 5 2.04 -10.15 -20.43
N ASP A 6 1.05 -10.88 -20.94
CA ASP A 6 1.28 -12.22 -21.50
C ASP A 6 2.01 -12.17 -22.85
N SER A 7 1.91 -11.05 -23.58
CA SER A 7 2.33 -10.99 -24.99
C SER A 7 3.71 -10.39 -25.19
N HIS A 8 4.07 -9.29 -24.61
CA HIS A 8 5.33 -8.61 -24.94
C HIS A 8 5.81 -7.72 -23.79
N ARG A 9 7.08 -7.89 -23.42
CA ARG A 9 7.76 -7.02 -22.45
C ARG A 9 8.53 -5.92 -23.15
N SER A 10 8.51 -4.73 -22.62
CA SER A 10 9.39 -3.67 -23.08
C SER A 10 10.83 -3.92 -22.62
N PHE A 11 11.80 -3.35 -23.34
CA PHE A 11 13.24 -3.58 -23.10
C PHE A 11 13.70 -3.27 -21.67
N ALA A 12 13.11 -2.29 -21.02
CA ALA A 12 13.52 -1.84 -19.67
C ALA A 12 12.36 -1.92 -18.66
N GLU A 13 11.62 -3.02 -18.67
CA GLU A 13 10.48 -3.21 -17.80
C GLU A 13 10.92 -3.72 -16.42
N PHE A 14 10.81 -2.85 -15.41
CA PHE A 14 11.20 -3.14 -14.03
C PHE A 14 10.28 -2.42 -13.04
N CYS A 15 10.34 -2.82 -11.78
CA CYS A 15 9.65 -2.13 -10.69
C CYS A 15 10.49 -0.92 -10.24
N GLU A 16 10.03 0.28 -10.49
CA GLU A 16 10.71 1.53 -10.11
C GLU A 16 10.95 1.64 -8.61
N ASN A 17 9.98 1.25 -7.80
CA ASN A 17 10.12 1.23 -6.34
C ASN A 17 11.15 0.20 -5.88
N GLY A 18 11.22 -0.96 -6.54
CA GLY A 18 12.25 -1.97 -6.27
C GLY A 18 13.65 -1.46 -6.63
N ALA A 19 13.80 -0.87 -7.81
CA ALA A 19 15.06 -0.28 -8.23
C ALA A 19 15.53 0.84 -7.30
N LYS A 20 14.59 1.72 -6.88
CA LYS A 20 14.88 2.76 -5.88
C LYS A 20 15.30 2.16 -4.54
N ALA A 21 14.61 1.12 -4.06
CA ALA A 21 14.96 0.46 -2.81
C ALA A 21 16.38 -0.13 -2.84
N VAL A 22 16.76 -0.78 -3.95
CA VAL A 22 18.13 -1.30 -4.13
C VAL A 22 19.15 -0.15 -4.14
N SER A 23 18.85 0.95 -4.83
CA SER A 23 19.71 2.13 -4.85
C SER A 23 19.88 2.74 -3.45
N ASP A 24 18.79 2.87 -2.70
CA ASP A 24 18.81 3.40 -1.34
C ASP A 24 19.58 2.47 -0.39
N GLU A 25 19.48 1.15 -0.57
CA GLU A 25 20.24 0.17 0.21
C GLU A 25 21.72 0.14 -0.12
N ALA A 26 22.09 0.41 -1.36
CA ALA A 26 23.47 0.44 -1.83
C ALA A 26 24.21 1.74 -1.50
N THR A 27 23.53 2.75 -0.93
CA THR A 27 24.14 4.04 -0.61
C THR A 27 25.31 3.89 0.36
N LYS A 28 26.36 4.70 0.16
CA LYS A 28 27.49 4.83 1.08
C LYS A 28 27.23 5.82 2.22
N ASN A 29 26.17 6.59 2.14
CA ASN A 29 25.80 7.54 3.18
C ASN A 29 25.44 6.81 4.47
N ARG A 30 25.80 7.40 5.59
CA ARG A 30 25.52 6.87 6.93
C ARG A 30 25.03 7.99 7.83
N ALA A 31 23.92 7.76 8.51
CA ALA A 31 23.44 8.59 9.59
C ALA A 31 24.15 8.16 10.89
N ASP A 32 25.38 8.57 11.02
CA ASP A 32 26.29 8.26 12.13
C ASP A 32 26.19 9.31 13.27
N ARG A 33 27.00 9.17 14.30
CA ARG A 33 27.07 10.10 15.44
C ARG A 33 27.28 11.54 15.00
N ASN A 34 28.10 11.78 13.96
CA ASN A 34 28.38 13.13 13.48
C ASN A 34 27.15 13.74 12.81
N PHE A 35 26.35 12.93 12.13
CA PHE A 35 25.07 13.37 11.58
C PHE A 35 24.12 13.78 12.72
N TRP A 36 23.90 12.92 13.70
CA TRP A 36 22.96 13.14 14.79
C TRP A 36 23.37 14.25 15.74
N SER A 37 24.68 14.50 15.92
CA SER A 37 25.16 15.65 16.71
C SER A 37 24.94 17.00 16.03
N LYS A 38 24.78 17.03 14.70
CA LYS A 38 24.59 18.27 13.92
C LYS A 38 23.12 18.63 13.72
N TRP A 39 22.25 17.65 13.71
CA TRP A 39 20.85 17.84 13.36
C TRP A 39 19.93 17.59 14.56
N SER A 40 19.25 18.66 14.98
CA SER A 40 18.19 18.54 15.97
C SER A 40 16.93 17.91 15.36
N VAL A 41 16.08 17.31 16.19
CA VAL A 41 14.80 16.73 15.76
C VAL A 41 13.92 17.78 15.07
N SER A 42 13.84 18.99 15.64
CA SER A 42 13.11 20.11 15.02
C SER A 42 13.72 20.52 13.68
N GLY A 43 15.05 20.55 13.55
CA GLY A 43 15.71 20.84 12.28
C GLY A 43 15.49 19.75 11.23
N LEU A 44 15.40 18.49 11.65
CA LEU A 44 15.08 17.37 10.76
C LEU A 44 13.62 17.39 10.30
N SER A 45 12.68 17.80 11.16
CA SER A 45 11.26 17.88 10.81
C SER A 45 10.95 18.90 9.72
N GLU A 46 11.85 19.85 9.47
CA GLU A 46 11.74 20.82 8.37
C GLU A 46 12.28 20.30 7.03
N LYS A 47 12.94 19.14 7.03
CA LYS A 47 13.50 18.53 5.82
C LYS A 47 12.45 17.72 5.07
N SER A 48 12.62 17.65 3.74
CA SER A 48 11.76 16.77 2.93
C SER A 48 12.08 15.29 3.17
N ASP A 49 11.09 14.42 3.01
CA ASP A 49 11.25 12.96 3.10
C ASP A 49 12.36 12.45 2.17
N HIS A 50 12.45 13.02 0.97
CA HIS A 50 13.52 12.69 0.04
C HIS A 50 14.90 13.00 0.60
N TRP A 51 15.07 14.17 1.24
CA TRP A 51 16.33 14.56 1.85
C TRP A 51 16.67 13.64 3.03
N LEU A 52 15.70 13.36 3.92
CA LEU A 52 15.88 12.43 5.05
C LEU A 52 16.32 11.06 4.59
N ASN A 53 15.64 10.50 3.59
CA ASN A 53 15.97 9.19 3.03
C ASN A 53 17.38 9.14 2.41
N SER A 54 17.87 10.25 1.87
CA SER A 54 19.19 10.34 1.24
C SER A 54 20.36 10.38 2.23
N GLN A 55 20.11 10.57 3.54
CA GLN A 55 21.16 10.61 4.55
C GLN A 55 21.76 9.23 4.85
N GLY A 56 21.10 8.19 4.42
CA GLY A 56 21.60 6.82 4.52
C GLY A 56 21.13 6.10 5.80
N ARG A 57 21.87 5.07 6.18
CA ARG A 57 21.47 4.14 7.24
C ARG A 57 22.02 4.54 8.59
N LEU A 58 21.26 4.23 9.64
CA LEU A 58 21.74 4.23 11.01
C LEU A 58 22.92 3.27 11.17
N THR A 59 23.90 3.65 11.96
CA THR A 59 25.09 2.86 12.23
C THR A 59 25.11 2.23 13.61
N GLU A 60 24.31 2.78 14.52
CA GLU A 60 24.25 2.37 15.93
C GLU A 60 22.87 2.75 16.53
N PRO A 61 22.49 2.16 17.67
CA PRO A 61 21.28 2.55 18.37
C PRO A 61 21.34 4.00 18.83
N MET A 62 20.25 4.70 18.71
CA MET A 62 20.09 6.10 19.11
C MET A 62 18.90 6.23 20.03
N ILE A 63 18.98 7.09 21.04
CA ILE A 63 17.89 7.43 21.93
C ILE A 63 17.60 8.92 21.87
N LEU A 64 16.33 9.29 21.99
CA LEU A 64 15.90 10.66 22.22
C LEU A 64 15.39 10.77 23.66
N ASN A 65 16.16 11.47 24.49
CA ASN A 65 15.71 11.74 25.84
C ASN A 65 14.60 12.81 25.85
N PRO A 66 13.62 12.75 26.79
CA PRO A 66 12.48 13.68 26.81
C PRO A 66 12.84 15.15 26.79
N ASP A 67 13.95 15.52 27.44
CA ASP A 67 14.41 16.92 27.54
C ASP A 67 15.43 17.30 26.45
N SER A 68 15.75 16.40 25.52
CA SER A 68 16.69 16.62 24.44
C SER A 68 15.98 16.88 23.12
N ASN A 69 16.58 17.73 22.30
CA ASN A 69 16.19 17.92 20.90
C ASN A 69 17.17 17.22 19.94
N TYR A 70 18.07 16.39 20.47
CA TYR A 70 19.06 15.65 19.69
C TYR A 70 19.03 14.18 20.06
N TYR A 71 19.17 13.32 19.06
CA TYR A 71 19.40 11.91 19.28
C TYR A 71 20.81 11.66 19.78
N GLU A 72 20.94 10.83 20.79
CA GLU A 72 22.20 10.44 21.42
C GLU A 72 22.48 8.96 21.17
N PRO A 73 23.74 8.58 20.89
CA PRO A 73 24.10 7.18 20.70
C PRO A 73 24.10 6.45 22.05
N ILE A 74 23.57 5.24 22.04
CA ILE A 74 23.62 4.33 23.21
C ILE A 74 24.27 3.00 22.80
N SER A 75 24.71 2.22 23.77
CA SER A 75 25.21 0.89 23.50
C SER A 75 24.07 -0.07 23.13
N TRP A 76 24.39 -1.17 22.44
CA TRP A 76 23.41 -2.22 22.14
C TRP A 76 22.84 -2.84 23.43
N ASN A 77 23.66 -3.00 24.48
CA ASN A 77 23.20 -3.53 25.75
C ASN A 77 22.16 -2.59 26.39
N ASP A 78 22.48 -1.30 26.48
CA ASP A 78 21.51 -0.32 27.01
C ASP A 78 20.21 -0.28 26.19
N ALA A 79 20.31 -0.41 24.86
CA ALA A 79 19.13 -0.46 24.00
C ALA A 79 18.28 -1.72 24.29
N PHE A 80 18.90 -2.87 24.47
CA PHE A 80 18.20 -4.11 24.83
C PHE A 80 17.60 -4.05 26.22
N ASP A 81 18.28 -3.46 27.19
CA ASP A 81 17.78 -3.29 28.55
C ASP A 81 16.55 -2.37 28.55
N ILE A 82 16.60 -1.23 27.85
CA ILE A 82 15.45 -0.32 27.72
C ILE A 82 14.25 -1.04 27.07
N ILE A 83 14.46 -1.81 26.01
CA ILE A 83 13.38 -2.57 25.36
C ILE A 83 12.81 -3.61 26.31
N ALA A 84 13.67 -4.37 27.01
CA ALA A 84 13.26 -5.39 27.93
C ALA A 84 12.47 -4.81 29.11
N ASP A 85 12.93 -3.71 29.71
CA ASP A 85 12.25 -3.04 30.80
C ASP A 85 10.85 -2.55 30.39
N ASN A 86 10.73 -1.97 29.19
CA ASN A 86 9.41 -1.56 28.68
C ASN A 86 8.47 -2.76 28.48
N LEU A 87 8.96 -3.87 27.92
CA LEU A 87 8.13 -5.06 27.74
C LEU A 87 7.75 -5.72 29.06
N VAL A 88 8.66 -5.79 30.03
CA VAL A 88 8.40 -6.38 31.35
C VAL A 88 7.49 -5.51 32.20
N SER A 89 7.46 -4.20 31.95
CA SER A 89 6.58 -3.27 32.69
C SER A 89 5.10 -3.36 32.30
N LEU A 90 4.76 -4.08 31.21
CA LEU A 90 3.38 -4.30 30.80
C LEU A 90 2.68 -5.32 31.73
N ASP A 91 1.45 -5.06 32.07
CA ASP A 91 0.66 -5.94 32.92
C ASP A 91 0.28 -7.25 32.21
N ASN A 92 0.10 -7.19 30.90
CA ASN A 92 -0.26 -8.31 30.05
C ASN A 92 0.59 -8.34 28.78
N PRO A 93 1.19 -9.48 28.40
CA PRO A 93 1.91 -9.61 27.13
C PRO A 93 1.11 -9.19 25.87
N ASP A 94 -0.21 -9.29 25.91
CA ASP A 94 -1.09 -8.90 24.80
C ASP A 94 -1.25 -7.38 24.65
N GLU A 95 -0.69 -6.57 25.53
CA GLU A 95 -0.55 -5.12 25.36
C GLU A 95 0.56 -4.76 24.38
N ALA A 96 1.46 -5.70 24.07
CA ALA A 96 2.50 -5.53 23.07
C ALA A 96 2.07 -6.04 21.70
N ILE A 97 2.45 -5.30 20.64
CA ILE A 97 2.26 -5.68 19.24
C ILE A 97 3.63 -5.79 18.57
N PHE A 98 3.88 -6.93 17.94
CA PHE A 98 5.12 -7.22 17.23
C PHE A 98 4.90 -7.15 15.72
N TYR A 99 5.23 -6.02 15.12
CA TYR A 99 5.06 -5.78 13.69
C TYR A 99 6.39 -5.76 12.95
N THR A 100 6.43 -6.36 11.76
CA THR A 100 7.58 -6.30 10.86
C THR A 100 7.14 -5.98 9.44
N SER A 101 8.00 -5.28 8.70
CA SER A 101 7.79 -4.96 7.30
C SER A 101 7.96 -6.20 6.41
N GLY A 102 7.26 -6.25 5.28
CA GLY A 102 7.48 -7.26 4.22
C GLY A 102 8.88 -7.22 3.56
N ARG A 103 9.73 -6.25 3.93
CA ARG A 103 11.15 -6.18 3.53
C ARG A 103 12.10 -6.88 4.50
N THR A 104 11.60 -7.35 5.62
CA THR A 104 12.38 -8.12 6.59
C THR A 104 12.77 -9.46 5.97
N SER A 105 14.02 -9.92 6.20
CA SER A 105 14.43 -11.25 5.76
C SER A 105 13.62 -12.33 6.48
N ASN A 106 13.48 -13.50 5.88
CA ASN A 106 12.74 -14.63 6.47
C ASN A 106 13.32 -15.04 7.81
N GLU A 107 14.65 -15.03 7.94
CA GLU A 107 15.36 -15.37 9.17
C GLU A 107 15.06 -14.38 10.30
N ALA A 108 15.08 -13.08 9.99
CA ALA A 108 14.73 -12.04 10.97
C ALA A 108 13.25 -12.09 11.35
N ALA A 109 12.36 -12.33 10.40
CA ALA A 109 10.93 -12.50 10.67
C ALA A 109 10.66 -13.71 11.56
N PHE A 110 11.36 -14.83 11.33
CA PHE A 110 11.27 -16.02 12.15
C PHE A 110 11.73 -15.76 13.60
N LEU A 111 12.88 -15.10 13.76
CA LEU A 111 13.38 -14.73 15.10
C LEU A 111 12.44 -13.77 15.82
N TRP A 112 11.85 -12.82 15.07
CA TRP A 112 10.87 -11.89 15.60
C TRP A 112 9.62 -12.60 16.10
N GLN A 113 9.12 -13.58 15.36
CA GLN A 113 8.02 -14.44 15.77
C GLN A 113 8.37 -15.25 17.03
N LEU A 114 9.58 -15.83 17.09
CA LEU A 114 10.02 -16.55 18.29
C LEU A 114 10.10 -15.66 19.51
N LEU A 115 10.58 -14.42 19.35
CA LEU A 115 10.60 -13.42 20.43
C LEU A 115 9.21 -13.14 20.94
N ALA A 116 8.26 -12.83 20.06
CA ALA A 116 6.88 -12.55 20.45
C ALA A 116 6.22 -13.72 21.21
N ARG A 117 6.39 -14.94 20.72
CA ARG A 117 5.88 -16.15 21.37
C ARG A 117 6.57 -16.44 22.68
N ARG A 118 7.87 -16.21 22.78
CA ARG A 118 8.63 -16.36 24.04
C ARG A 118 8.22 -15.31 25.07
N TYR A 119 7.89 -14.11 24.62
CA TYR A 119 7.35 -13.06 25.47
C TYR A 119 5.96 -13.40 25.99
N GLY A 120 5.15 -14.15 25.24
CA GLY A 120 3.87 -14.69 25.69
C GLY A 120 2.65 -14.16 24.90
N THR A 121 2.86 -13.62 23.72
CA THR A 121 1.77 -13.12 22.87
C THR A 121 1.83 -13.66 21.43
N ASN A 122 0.69 -13.67 20.76
CA ASN A 122 0.54 -13.89 19.32
C ASN A 122 0.14 -12.63 18.56
N ASN A 123 0.30 -11.45 19.13
CA ASN A 123 0.00 -10.18 18.48
C ASN A 123 1.03 -9.85 17.40
N LEU A 124 0.93 -10.56 16.30
CA LEU A 124 1.81 -10.51 15.12
C LEU A 124 1.00 -10.08 13.88
N PRO A 125 0.47 -8.85 13.84
CA PRO A 125 -0.20 -8.37 12.64
C PRO A 125 0.78 -8.30 11.49
N ASP A 126 0.30 -8.61 10.29
CA ASP A 126 1.08 -8.49 9.07
C ASP A 126 0.46 -7.49 8.09
N CYS A 127 1.19 -7.19 7.02
CA CYS A 127 0.71 -6.26 6.01
C CYS A 127 -0.46 -6.83 5.19
N SER A 128 -0.58 -8.15 5.04
CA SER A 128 -1.69 -8.78 4.32
C SER A 128 -3.00 -8.58 5.05
N ASN A 129 -3.01 -8.81 6.38
CA ASN A 129 -4.19 -8.59 7.21
C ASN A 129 -4.66 -7.14 7.15
N MET A 130 -3.74 -6.18 7.24
CA MET A 130 -4.07 -4.76 7.25
C MET A 130 -4.38 -4.20 5.85
N CYS A 131 -3.92 -4.84 4.77
CA CYS A 131 -4.03 -4.30 3.42
C CYS A 131 -5.14 -4.95 2.59
N HIS A 132 -5.14 -6.26 2.43
CA HIS A 132 -5.96 -6.96 1.43
C HIS A 132 -6.85 -8.07 1.99
N GLU A 133 -6.71 -8.47 3.22
CA GLU A 133 -7.49 -9.57 3.77
C GLU A 133 -8.99 -9.28 3.77
N SER A 134 -9.40 -8.08 4.14
CA SER A 134 -10.80 -7.65 4.09
C SER A 134 -11.37 -7.73 2.66
N SER A 135 -10.58 -7.36 1.66
CA SER A 135 -10.97 -7.50 0.25
C SER A 135 -11.07 -8.98 -0.16
N GLY A 136 -10.11 -9.81 0.26
CA GLY A 136 -10.13 -11.25 0.00
C GLY A 136 -11.34 -11.95 0.60
N VAL A 137 -11.67 -11.63 1.85
CA VAL A 137 -12.86 -12.16 2.54
C VAL A 137 -14.13 -11.74 1.80
N ALA A 138 -14.31 -10.45 1.55
CA ALA A 138 -15.50 -9.92 0.87
C ALA A 138 -15.68 -10.49 -0.54
N LEU A 139 -14.61 -10.61 -1.32
CA LEU A 139 -14.65 -11.21 -2.65
C LEU A 139 -14.98 -12.70 -2.59
N ASN A 140 -14.39 -13.43 -1.63
CA ASN A 140 -14.69 -14.85 -1.47
C ASN A 140 -16.16 -15.10 -1.11
N GLU A 141 -16.74 -14.27 -0.26
CA GLU A 141 -18.16 -14.33 0.09
C GLU A 141 -19.09 -13.94 -1.07
N SER A 142 -18.67 -12.97 -1.90
CA SER A 142 -19.51 -12.39 -2.95
C SER A 142 -19.42 -13.14 -4.27
N ILE A 143 -18.22 -13.59 -4.66
CA ILE A 143 -17.95 -14.20 -5.97
C ILE A 143 -17.23 -15.55 -5.90
N GLY A 144 -17.04 -16.09 -4.69
CA GLY A 144 -16.44 -17.40 -4.46
C GLY A 144 -14.92 -17.48 -4.61
N ILE A 145 -14.23 -16.35 -4.84
CA ILE A 145 -12.78 -16.30 -4.97
C ILE A 145 -12.22 -15.01 -4.39
N GLY A 146 -11.24 -15.11 -3.48
CA GLY A 146 -10.66 -14.00 -2.75
C GLY A 146 -9.65 -13.15 -3.56
N LYS A 147 -9.83 -13.02 -4.87
CA LYS A 147 -8.94 -12.24 -5.74
C LYS A 147 -9.69 -11.64 -6.93
N GLY A 148 -9.00 -10.74 -7.67
CA GLY A 148 -9.54 -10.18 -8.91
C GLY A 148 -9.80 -11.24 -9.99
N THR A 149 -10.83 -11.01 -10.79
CA THR A 149 -11.32 -11.92 -11.83
C THR A 149 -11.07 -11.42 -13.25
N VAL A 150 -10.43 -10.25 -13.39
CA VAL A 150 -10.11 -9.64 -14.68
C VAL A 150 -8.64 -9.81 -15.02
N THR A 151 -8.34 -9.78 -16.31
CA THR A 151 -6.97 -9.81 -16.84
C THR A 151 -6.41 -8.39 -17.02
N LEU A 152 -5.12 -8.28 -17.34
CA LEU A 152 -4.51 -6.99 -17.65
C LEU A 152 -5.08 -6.40 -18.96
N GLU A 153 -5.43 -7.26 -19.91
CA GLU A 153 -6.02 -6.90 -21.20
C GLU A 153 -7.40 -6.27 -21.05
N ASP A 154 -8.18 -6.66 -20.04
CA ASP A 154 -9.50 -6.10 -19.76
C ASP A 154 -9.46 -4.61 -19.46
N PHE A 155 -8.35 -4.11 -18.89
CA PHE A 155 -8.14 -2.67 -18.71
C PHE A 155 -8.16 -1.91 -20.03
N ASN A 156 -7.67 -2.53 -21.10
CA ASN A 156 -7.60 -1.92 -22.43
C ASN A 156 -8.94 -1.84 -23.16
N SER A 157 -9.92 -2.64 -22.74
CA SER A 157 -11.27 -2.68 -23.32
C SER A 157 -12.32 -2.03 -22.42
N ALA A 158 -11.96 -1.64 -21.21
CA ALA A 158 -12.86 -0.98 -20.28
C ALA A 158 -13.20 0.43 -20.74
N GLU A 159 -14.49 0.78 -20.71
CA GLU A 159 -14.96 2.15 -20.97
C GLU A 159 -14.97 3.02 -19.71
N LEU A 160 -15.12 2.39 -18.54
CA LEU A 160 -15.08 3.04 -17.23
C LEU A 160 -14.22 2.23 -16.25
N ILE A 161 -13.27 2.90 -15.61
CA ILE A 161 -12.45 2.34 -14.54
C ILE A 161 -12.65 3.16 -13.27
N ILE A 162 -13.07 2.50 -12.18
CA ILE A 162 -13.24 3.12 -10.88
C ILE A 162 -12.14 2.61 -9.96
N VAL A 163 -11.27 3.51 -9.50
CA VAL A 163 -10.15 3.19 -8.60
C VAL A 163 -10.50 3.67 -7.19
N VAL A 164 -10.66 2.73 -6.26
CA VAL A 164 -11.17 2.99 -4.91
C VAL A 164 -10.12 2.68 -3.87
N GLY A 165 -9.80 3.66 -3.00
CA GLY A 165 -8.87 3.49 -1.88
C GLY A 165 -7.43 3.20 -2.28
N GLN A 166 -7.05 3.42 -3.52
CA GLN A 166 -5.74 3.05 -4.06
C GLN A 166 -4.83 4.26 -4.27
N ASN A 167 -3.55 4.08 -3.93
CA ASN A 167 -2.47 4.95 -4.35
C ASN A 167 -1.51 4.19 -5.28
N PRO A 168 -1.86 4.02 -6.56
CA PRO A 168 -1.05 3.22 -7.48
C PRO A 168 0.35 3.81 -7.71
N GLY A 169 0.51 5.13 -7.61
CA GLY A 169 1.82 5.77 -7.74
C GLY A 169 2.83 5.31 -6.69
N THR A 170 2.38 4.95 -5.50
CA THR A 170 3.22 4.45 -4.41
C THR A 170 3.27 2.92 -4.38
N ASN A 171 2.11 2.26 -4.45
CA ASN A 171 2.01 0.83 -4.18
C ASN A 171 2.08 -0.05 -5.42
N HIS A 172 1.62 0.45 -6.57
CA HIS A 172 1.54 -0.28 -7.83
C HIS A 172 1.88 0.63 -9.02
N PRO A 173 3.11 1.16 -9.13
CA PRO A 173 3.45 2.18 -10.13
C PRO A 173 3.18 1.70 -11.58
N ARG A 174 3.33 0.42 -11.88
CA ARG A 174 3.01 -0.15 -13.20
C ARG A 174 1.52 -0.13 -13.54
N MET A 175 0.63 -0.08 -12.54
CA MET A 175 -0.80 0.13 -12.76
C MET A 175 -1.08 1.48 -13.44
N LEU A 176 -0.29 2.51 -13.15
CA LEU A 176 -0.44 3.81 -13.80
C LEU A 176 -0.22 3.72 -15.32
N THR A 177 0.65 2.83 -15.77
CA THR A 177 0.83 2.56 -17.21
C THR A 177 -0.44 1.97 -17.82
N ALA A 178 -1.02 0.95 -17.18
CA ALA A 178 -2.28 0.34 -17.66
C ALA A 178 -3.43 1.35 -17.67
N LEU A 179 -3.58 2.15 -16.63
CA LEU A 179 -4.60 3.21 -16.57
C LEU A 179 -4.42 4.28 -17.64
N ARG A 180 -3.17 4.72 -17.87
CA ARG A 180 -2.84 5.67 -18.95
C ARG A 180 -3.19 5.10 -20.33
N ASP A 181 -2.87 3.85 -20.56
CA ASP A 181 -3.09 3.19 -21.86
C ASP A 181 -4.59 2.95 -22.09
N ALA A 182 -5.34 2.56 -21.07
CA ALA A 182 -6.80 2.50 -21.11
C ALA A 182 -7.41 3.88 -21.45
N LYS A 183 -6.93 4.93 -20.78
CA LYS A 183 -7.39 6.30 -21.06
C LYS A 183 -7.09 6.75 -22.49
N LYS A 184 -5.92 6.43 -23.03
CA LYS A 184 -5.59 6.71 -24.44
C LYS A 184 -6.54 6.00 -25.43
N LYS A 185 -7.16 4.90 -25.00
CA LYS A 185 -8.18 4.17 -25.77
C LYS A 185 -9.61 4.66 -25.54
N GLY A 186 -9.80 5.66 -24.69
CA GLY A 186 -11.08 6.31 -24.46
C GLY A 186 -11.75 6.01 -23.11
N ALA A 187 -11.13 5.21 -22.24
CA ALA A 187 -11.69 4.93 -20.92
C ALA A 187 -11.81 6.19 -20.06
N SER A 188 -12.91 6.31 -19.34
CA SER A 188 -13.09 7.27 -18.26
C SER A 188 -12.57 6.69 -16.95
N ILE A 189 -11.82 7.48 -16.17
CA ILE A 189 -11.23 7.02 -14.91
C ILE A 189 -11.72 7.90 -13.75
N ILE A 190 -12.33 7.27 -12.75
CA ILE A 190 -12.79 7.91 -11.51
C ILE A 190 -11.94 7.40 -10.34
N SER A 191 -11.33 8.32 -9.61
CA SER A 191 -10.63 8.02 -8.35
C SER A 191 -11.52 8.35 -7.17
N ILE A 192 -11.76 7.37 -6.30
CA ILE A 192 -12.52 7.51 -5.05
C ILE A 192 -11.55 7.26 -3.90
N ASN A 193 -11.22 8.31 -3.15
CA ASN A 193 -10.21 8.21 -2.09
C ASN A 193 -10.38 9.37 -1.09
N PRO A 194 -10.10 9.18 0.20
CA PRO A 194 -10.04 10.29 1.17
C PRO A 194 -9.05 11.39 0.78
N LEU A 195 -7.93 10.99 0.16
CA LEU A 195 -6.88 11.89 -0.34
C LEU A 195 -6.85 11.91 -1.87
N THR A 196 -6.44 13.04 -2.44
CA THR A 196 -6.22 13.13 -3.88
C THR A 196 -4.76 12.77 -4.18
N GLU A 197 -4.53 11.54 -4.57
CA GLU A 197 -3.19 10.98 -4.79
C GLU A 197 -2.50 11.58 -6.02
N THR A 198 -1.21 11.88 -5.86
CA THR A 198 -0.41 12.56 -6.91
C THR A 198 -0.37 11.77 -8.21
N GLY A 199 -0.17 10.43 -8.14
CA GLY A 199 -0.12 9.57 -9.31
C GLY A 199 -1.42 9.52 -10.10
N MET A 200 -2.57 9.72 -9.44
CA MET A 200 -3.87 9.80 -10.10
C MET A 200 -4.12 11.16 -10.76
N LYS A 201 -3.50 12.21 -10.25
CA LYS A 201 -3.57 13.55 -10.87
C LYS A 201 -2.70 13.63 -12.11
N LYS A 202 -1.46 13.17 -12.00
CA LYS A 202 -0.46 13.35 -13.06
C LYS A 202 0.57 12.24 -13.03
N PHE A 203 0.79 11.65 -14.18
CA PHE A 203 1.77 10.59 -14.37
C PHE A 203 2.69 10.91 -15.55
N LYS A 204 4.00 10.72 -15.36
CA LYS A 204 5.01 10.75 -16.41
C LYS A 204 5.58 9.34 -16.55
N HIS A 205 5.43 8.74 -17.73
CA HIS A 205 5.93 7.40 -17.94
C HIS A 205 7.47 7.41 -18.00
N PRO A 206 8.16 6.68 -17.10
CA PRO A 206 9.61 6.78 -16.93
C PRO A 206 10.39 6.28 -18.17
N GLN A 207 9.78 5.47 -19.02
CA GLN A 207 10.40 4.92 -20.23
C GLN A 207 9.98 5.68 -21.50
N ASN A 208 9.23 6.76 -21.38
CA ASN A 208 8.84 7.60 -22.51
C ASN A 208 9.56 8.96 -22.45
N PRO A 209 10.62 9.18 -23.27
CA PRO A 209 11.39 10.42 -23.23
C PRO A 209 10.55 11.68 -23.50
N ILE A 210 9.52 11.58 -24.32
CA ILE A 210 8.64 12.71 -24.65
C ILE A 210 7.78 13.08 -23.44
N GLU A 211 7.23 12.10 -22.73
CA GLU A 211 6.44 12.34 -21.52
C GLU A 211 7.33 12.83 -20.36
N MET A 212 8.58 12.38 -20.28
CA MET A 212 9.54 12.83 -19.27
C MET A 212 9.87 14.33 -19.43
N LEU A 213 10.02 14.80 -20.65
CA LEU A 213 10.29 16.22 -20.96
C LEU A 213 9.02 17.07 -21.00
N GLY A 214 7.84 16.46 -21.17
CA GLY A 214 6.55 17.13 -21.29
C GLY A 214 5.79 17.27 -19.99
N PHE A 215 4.48 17.59 -20.10
CA PHE A 215 3.59 17.86 -18.96
C PHE A 215 3.04 16.60 -18.25
N GLY A 216 3.32 15.41 -18.78
CA GLY A 216 2.75 14.14 -18.31
C GLY A 216 1.25 14.01 -18.61
N SER A 217 0.71 12.81 -18.34
CA SER A 217 -0.70 12.46 -18.55
C SER A 217 -1.51 12.63 -17.28
N THR A 218 -2.69 13.24 -17.38
CA THR A 218 -3.70 13.20 -16.31
C THR A 218 -4.34 11.81 -16.31
N ILE A 219 -4.36 11.12 -15.19
CA ILE A 219 -4.91 9.76 -15.10
C ILE A 219 -6.42 9.82 -14.79
N ALA A 220 -6.81 10.29 -13.62
CA ALA A 220 -8.22 10.35 -13.27
C ALA A 220 -8.93 11.57 -13.87
N ASP A 221 -10.12 11.35 -14.43
CA ASP A 221 -11.01 12.42 -14.92
C ASP A 221 -11.76 13.08 -13.77
N LYS A 222 -12.11 12.30 -12.76
CA LYS A 222 -12.79 12.78 -11.56
C LYS A 222 -12.16 12.23 -10.31
N HIS A 223 -12.12 13.05 -9.27
CA HIS A 223 -11.69 12.68 -7.92
C HIS A 223 -12.87 12.89 -6.96
N LEU A 224 -13.40 11.81 -6.41
CA LEU A 224 -14.42 11.85 -5.38
C LEU A 224 -13.76 11.65 -4.02
N LYS A 225 -13.74 12.70 -3.21
CA LYS A 225 -13.24 12.60 -1.84
C LYS A 225 -14.34 12.05 -0.94
N VAL A 226 -14.01 10.97 -0.26
CA VAL A 226 -14.92 10.31 0.69
C VAL A 226 -14.27 10.26 2.07
N LYS A 227 -15.07 10.23 3.11
CA LYS A 227 -14.57 9.95 4.46
C LYS A 227 -14.20 8.48 4.56
N ILE A 228 -13.19 8.16 5.38
CA ILE A 228 -12.85 6.78 5.71
C ILE A 228 -14.11 6.05 6.20
N ASN A 229 -14.30 4.80 5.77
CA ASN A 229 -15.46 3.95 6.08
C ASN A 229 -16.81 4.41 5.46
N SER A 230 -16.80 5.29 4.47
CA SER A 230 -18.04 5.71 3.77
C SER A 230 -18.28 5.00 2.43
N ASP A 231 -17.38 4.12 2.02
CA ASP A 231 -17.47 3.41 0.73
C ASP A 231 -18.77 2.62 0.59
N GLN A 232 -19.19 1.93 1.65
CA GLN A 232 -20.45 1.19 1.66
C GLN A 232 -21.67 2.08 1.36
N ALA A 233 -21.72 3.26 1.97
CA ALA A 233 -22.82 4.22 1.73
C ALA A 233 -22.81 4.74 0.29
N LEU A 234 -21.60 5.03 -0.24
CA LEU A 234 -21.43 5.50 -1.61
C LEU A 234 -21.86 4.44 -2.62
N PHE A 235 -21.41 3.19 -2.47
CA PHE A 235 -21.77 2.11 -3.40
C PHE A 235 -23.24 1.71 -3.31
N ARG A 236 -23.86 1.79 -2.12
CA ARG A 236 -25.32 1.63 -1.99
C ARG A 236 -26.07 2.73 -2.75
N ALA A 237 -25.59 3.98 -2.70
CA ALA A 237 -26.19 5.08 -3.46
C ALA A 237 -26.02 4.89 -4.97
N PHE A 238 -24.86 4.39 -5.44
CA PHE A 238 -24.66 4.06 -6.85
C PHE A 238 -25.62 2.96 -7.30
N SER A 239 -25.71 1.85 -6.55
CA SER A 239 -26.60 0.74 -6.85
C SER A 239 -28.05 1.18 -6.90
N LYS A 240 -28.48 1.98 -5.92
CA LYS A 240 -29.83 2.59 -5.89
C LYS A 240 -30.10 3.39 -7.15
N SER A 241 -29.18 4.29 -7.54
CA SER A 241 -29.34 5.14 -8.72
C SER A 241 -29.45 4.30 -10.00
N VAL A 242 -28.66 3.26 -10.17
CA VAL A 242 -28.69 2.36 -11.34
C VAL A 242 -30.02 1.61 -11.42
N ILE A 243 -30.53 1.12 -10.28
CA ILE A 243 -31.80 0.39 -10.22
C ILE A 243 -32.99 1.33 -10.50
N GLU A 244 -33.02 2.50 -9.85
CA GLU A 244 -34.13 3.48 -10.02
C GLU A 244 -34.19 4.08 -11.43
N SER A 245 -33.06 4.17 -12.13
CA SER A 245 -33.00 4.64 -13.52
C SER A 245 -33.19 3.57 -14.58
N ASP A 246 -33.47 2.33 -14.18
CA ASP A 246 -33.60 1.12 -15.06
C ASP A 246 -32.39 0.91 -15.99
N ASN A 247 -31.20 1.32 -15.53
CA ASN A 247 -29.94 1.17 -16.27
C ASN A 247 -29.21 -0.16 -15.93
N VAL A 248 -29.97 -1.18 -15.59
CA VAL A 248 -29.45 -2.51 -15.26
C VAL A 248 -29.33 -3.34 -16.55
N ASP A 249 -28.15 -3.89 -16.81
CA ASP A 249 -27.95 -4.81 -17.92
C ASP A 249 -28.54 -6.18 -17.59
N LYS A 250 -29.82 -6.37 -17.93
CA LYS A 250 -30.56 -7.61 -17.67
C LYS A 250 -29.95 -8.80 -18.41
N ASN A 251 -29.44 -8.59 -19.63
CA ASN A 251 -28.83 -9.68 -20.41
C ASN A 251 -27.55 -10.22 -19.77
N PHE A 252 -26.72 -9.30 -19.22
CA PHE A 252 -25.54 -9.68 -18.48
C PHE A 252 -25.90 -10.45 -17.21
N ILE A 253 -26.87 -9.94 -16.45
CA ILE A 253 -27.33 -10.58 -15.21
C ILE A 253 -27.85 -12.00 -15.51
N ASP A 254 -28.75 -12.15 -16.46
CA ASP A 254 -29.38 -13.45 -16.80
C ASP A 254 -28.36 -14.48 -17.31
N LYS A 255 -27.29 -13.99 -17.97
CA LYS A 255 -26.27 -14.88 -18.56
C LYS A 255 -25.15 -15.26 -17.61
N TYR A 256 -24.71 -14.32 -16.77
CA TYR A 256 -23.46 -14.46 -16.03
C TYR A 256 -23.59 -14.43 -14.51
N LEU A 257 -24.72 -13.98 -13.96
CA LEU A 257 -24.92 -13.89 -12.52
C LEU A 257 -25.87 -14.98 -12.03
N SER A 258 -25.59 -15.48 -10.84
CA SER A 258 -26.46 -16.43 -10.13
C SER A 258 -26.76 -15.85 -8.74
N LEU A 259 -28.04 -15.89 -8.36
CA LEU A 259 -28.51 -15.49 -7.05
C LEU A 259 -28.36 -16.57 -5.98
N ILE A 260 -27.90 -17.77 -6.35
CA ILE A 260 -27.84 -18.92 -5.45
C ILE A 260 -27.01 -18.67 -4.19
N HIS A 261 -25.93 -17.88 -4.32
CA HIS A 261 -25.07 -17.51 -3.19
C HIS A 261 -25.66 -16.41 -2.31
N ILE A 262 -26.67 -15.70 -2.79
CA ILE A 262 -27.36 -14.63 -2.05
C ILE A 262 -28.58 -15.20 -1.33
N SER A 263 -29.28 -16.14 -1.93
CA SER A 263 -30.50 -16.78 -1.37
C SER A 263 -30.20 -17.90 -0.37
N GLU A 264 -29.05 -18.54 -0.48
CA GLU A 264 -28.59 -19.58 0.44
C GLU A 264 -27.21 -19.27 0.99
N PRO A 265 -27.10 -18.38 1.99
CA PRO A 265 -25.83 -18.24 2.68
C PRO A 265 -25.52 -19.58 3.36
N THR A 266 -24.61 -20.35 2.79
CA THR A 266 -24.04 -21.51 3.45
C THR A 266 -23.33 -21.01 4.70
N ARG A 267 -23.98 -21.12 5.86
CA ARG A 267 -23.29 -20.99 7.14
C ARG A 267 -22.22 -22.06 7.17
N PRO A 268 -20.98 -21.74 7.45
CA PRO A 268 -19.99 -22.76 7.77
C PRO A 268 -20.57 -23.59 8.91
N SER A 269 -20.71 -24.89 8.70
CA SER A 269 -20.99 -25.82 9.78
C SER A 269 -19.84 -25.68 10.78
N SER A 270 -20.19 -25.28 11.99
CA SER A 270 -19.34 -25.20 13.18
C SER A 270 -18.43 -26.40 13.35
#